data_14438952330cfc4cd76ce807616f9223
#
_entry.id   14438952330cfc4cd76ce807616f9223
#
_cell.length_a   1.000
_cell.length_b   1.000
_cell.length_c   1.000
_cell.angle_alpha   90.00
_cell.angle_beta   90.00
_cell.angle_gamma   90.00
#
_symmetry.space_group_name_H-M   'P 1'
#
loop_
_entity.id
_entity.type
_entity.pdbx_description
1 polymer ?
#
loop_
_entity_poly.entity_id
_entity_poly.type
_entity_poly.pdbx_seq_one_letter_code
_entity_poly.pdbx_strand_id
1 'polypeptide(L)'
;MFSTAKSTILLNGTLGRQFFCFRGVRQGDPLSPLIFVLAADLLQAAINDAYRAGALHLPIPIPDSDYPVIQYADDTILVMPADLSQAETIKSILHDYAASVGLSINFQKSTLITVNSSAEATSRLAQIFDCVIGTMPFTYLGFPMGTTRPTVTELMPLVASVERKLSSAAALLDLGSKLTLVNSVITSLAIYSMCSIKIPPKVLEHLDKLRRYCLWAKSSDEGTKAVSLAAWEMVCRPKNKGGLGVIDLKIQNQGLLLKMLHKFYNRIDLPWVNLVWSAYYVDSIPHASDPCGSFWWRDVMQLSPIYRAVTTVQVGDGSIVLFRKDQWHDAIISDNHPRLYSFAMNEDVSVRELLMAPALGQNFSLPLSIQARGELRDLQTSLANMELTGNRDTWRCVWGAEGFQSSKFYLHCFRDEVADKGFEWKWKSKCTNKLKVFAWLLLADRLNTRNLLKRKSMKLRDDDYSCLLWSTSLEETVEHLFSSVILVSCVRGSWGSCGR
;
A
#
# COMPACT_ATOMS: atom_id res chain seq x y z
N MET A 1 4.00 30.43 -30.21
CA MET A 1 3.84 30.48 -28.74
C MET A 1 5.18 30.43 -28.02
N PHE A 2 6.11 29.53 -28.39
CA PHE A 2 7.42 29.38 -27.73
C PHE A 2 8.45 30.42 -28.14
N SER A 3 8.38 30.94 -29.37
CA SER A 3 9.30 31.95 -29.90
C SER A 3 9.21 33.32 -29.19
N THR A 4 8.18 33.57 -28.41
CA THR A 4 7.95 34.82 -27.68
C THR A 4 8.31 34.78 -26.20
N ALA A 5 8.83 33.64 -25.73
CA ALA A 5 9.18 33.46 -24.29
C ALA A 5 10.36 34.39 -23.95
N LYS A 6 10.19 35.19 -22.89
CA LYS A 6 11.20 36.06 -22.33
C LYS A 6 11.44 35.74 -20.89
N SER A 7 12.69 35.83 -20.44
CA SER A 7 13.09 35.66 -19.04
C SER A 7 13.97 36.81 -18.58
N THR A 8 13.99 37.05 -17.28
CA THR A 8 14.91 37.98 -16.61
C THR A 8 15.54 37.27 -15.41
N ILE A 9 16.76 37.66 -15.08
CA ILE A 9 17.43 37.19 -13.88
C ILE A 9 17.15 38.17 -12.74
N LEU A 10 16.70 37.67 -11.61
CA LEU A 10 16.53 38.47 -10.40
C LEU A 10 17.83 38.39 -9.57
N LEU A 11 18.54 39.52 -9.42
CA LEU A 11 19.79 39.62 -8.68
C LEU A 11 19.55 40.55 -7.49
N ASN A 12 19.68 40.05 -6.27
CA ASN A 12 19.47 40.83 -5.02
C ASN A 12 18.16 41.65 -5.00
N GLY A 13 17.08 41.09 -5.54
CA GLY A 13 15.78 41.74 -5.63
C GLY A 13 15.62 42.75 -6.80
N THR A 14 16.64 42.97 -7.62
CA THR A 14 16.58 43.83 -8.81
C THR A 14 16.48 43.00 -10.09
N LEU A 15 15.51 43.35 -10.95
CA LEU A 15 15.30 42.72 -12.23
C LEU A 15 16.40 43.12 -13.20
N GLY A 16 17.11 42.12 -13.76
CA GLY A 16 18.08 42.30 -14.83
C GLY A 16 17.45 42.57 -16.21
N ARG A 17 18.26 42.65 -17.25
CA ARG A 17 17.76 42.79 -18.62
C ARG A 17 16.98 41.57 -19.09
N GLN A 18 15.89 41.80 -19.78
CA GLN A 18 15.05 40.78 -20.36
C GLN A 18 15.75 40.15 -21.58
N PHE A 19 15.76 38.84 -21.70
CA PHE A 19 16.29 38.10 -22.85
C PHE A 19 15.28 37.08 -23.36
N PHE A 20 15.38 36.74 -24.64
CA PHE A 20 14.51 35.77 -25.29
C PHE A 20 15.00 34.34 -25.05
N CYS A 21 14.07 33.41 -24.76
CA CYS A 21 14.35 32.01 -24.69
C CYS A 21 14.09 31.35 -26.06
N PHE A 22 15.15 30.99 -26.76
CA PHE A 22 15.04 30.41 -28.11
C PHE A 22 14.98 28.87 -28.13
N ARG A 23 15.20 28.22 -27.01
CA ARG A 23 15.20 26.75 -26.89
C ARG A 23 14.53 26.31 -25.57
N GLY A 24 13.99 25.06 -25.60
CA GLY A 24 13.35 24.45 -24.45
C GLY A 24 11.94 24.99 -24.20
N VAL A 25 11.31 24.46 -23.14
CA VAL A 25 9.99 24.87 -22.68
C VAL A 25 10.12 25.62 -21.36
N ARG A 26 9.21 26.56 -21.12
CA ARG A 26 9.26 27.40 -19.92
C ARG A 26 8.90 26.59 -18.68
N GLN A 27 9.76 26.62 -17.67
CA GLN A 27 9.47 26.02 -16.36
C GLN A 27 8.30 26.74 -15.67
N GLY A 28 7.31 25.97 -15.19
CA GLY A 28 6.09 26.53 -14.58
C GLY A 28 4.95 26.86 -15.57
N ASP A 29 5.17 26.70 -16.88
CA ASP A 29 4.09 26.80 -17.85
C ASP A 29 3.26 25.51 -17.87
N PRO A 30 1.91 25.58 -17.77
CA PRO A 30 1.06 24.38 -17.75
C PRO A 30 1.18 23.49 -18.99
N LEU A 31 1.58 24.05 -20.14
CA LEU A 31 1.76 23.31 -21.39
C LEU A 31 3.11 22.59 -21.47
N SER A 32 4.13 23.06 -20.76
CA SER A 32 5.48 22.51 -20.81
C SER A 32 5.56 21.01 -20.48
N PRO A 33 4.90 20.50 -19.40
CA PRO A 33 4.89 19.06 -19.11
C PRO A 33 4.24 18.22 -20.21
N LEU A 34 3.18 18.72 -20.86
CA LEU A 34 2.49 18.00 -21.92
C LEU A 34 3.36 17.86 -23.17
N ILE A 35 4.09 18.91 -23.52
CA ILE A 35 5.04 18.88 -24.65
C ILE A 35 6.19 17.92 -24.34
N PHE A 36 6.69 17.93 -23.10
CA PHE A 36 7.73 17.00 -22.69
C PHE A 36 7.26 15.54 -22.81
N VAL A 37 6.02 15.22 -22.37
CA VAL A 37 5.45 13.87 -22.51
C VAL A 37 5.32 13.48 -23.98
N LEU A 38 4.86 14.37 -24.86
CA LEU A 38 4.79 14.10 -26.31
C LEU A 38 6.17 13.83 -26.91
N ALA A 39 7.19 14.59 -26.49
CA ALA A 39 8.56 14.36 -26.94
C ALA A 39 9.11 13.02 -26.43
N ALA A 40 8.83 12.68 -25.16
CA ALA A 40 9.24 11.41 -24.56
C ALA A 40 8.58 10.20 -25.23
N ASP A 41 7.31 10.30 -25.61
CA ASP A 41 6.55 9.24 -26.30
C ASP A 41 7.16 8.88 -27.68
N LEU A 42 7.78 9.84 -28.35
CA LEU A 42 8.50 9.58 -29.59
C LEU A 42 9.67 8.58 -29.43
N LEU A 43 10.32 8.57 -28.28
CA LEU A 43 11.37 7.58 -28.00
C LEU A 43 10.80 6.18 -27.92
N GLN A 44 9.68 5.99 -27.19
CA GLN A 44 8.99 4.70 -27.14
C GLN A 44 8.55 4.24 -28.52
N ALA A 45 7.99 5.15 -29.33
CA ALA A 45 7.56 4.85 -30.69
C ALA A 45 8.72 4.41 -31.59
N ALA A 46 9.86 5.13 -31.55
CA ALA A 46 11.05 4.79 -32.35
C ALA A 46 11.64 3.42 -31.98
N ILE A 47 11.67 3.10 -30.68
CA ILE A 47 12.15 1.80 -30.20
C ILE A 47 11.17 0.69 -30.60
N ASN A 48 9.87 0.91 -30.51
CA ASN A 48 8.85 -0.05 -30.95
C ASN A 48 8.91 -0.30 -32.45
N ASP A 49 9.17 0.70 -33.26
CA ASP A 49 9.32 0.55 -34.71
C ASP A 49 10.56 -0.30 -35.06
N ALA A 50 11.68 -0.10 -34.38
CA ALA A 50 12.86 -0.95 -34.54
C ALA A 50 12.61 -2.40 -34.06
N TYR A 51 11.84 -2.58 -33.00
CA TYR A 51 11.41 -3.91 -32.54
C TYR A 51 10.50 -4.60 -33.57
N ARG A 52 9.49 -3.91 -34.10
CA ARG A 52 8.61 -4.44 -35.15
C ARG A 52 9.35 -4.75 -36.46
N ALA A 53 10.39 -3.98 -36.75
CA ALA A 53 11.28 -4.23 -37.91
C ALA A 53 12.25 -5.42 -37.69
N GLY A 54 12.27 -6.03 -36.50
CA GLY A 54 13.14 -7.15 -36.17
C GLY A 54 14.59 -6.77 -35.83
N ALA A 55 14.89 -5.48 -35.70
CA ALA A 55 16.22 -4.99 -35.31
C ALA A 55 16.47 -5.12 -33.81
N LEU A 56 15.40 -5.21 -33.01
CA LEU A 56 15.45 -5.42 -31.56
C LEU A 56 14.62 -6.63 -31.17
N HIS A 57 15.01 -7.31 -30.08
CA HIS A 57 14.28 -8.43 -29.50
C HIS A 57 13.95 -8.14 -28.03
N LEU A 58 12.81 -8.61 -27.58
CA LEU A 58 12.43 -8.48 -26.19
C LEU A 58 13.37 -9.27 -25.28
N PRO A 59 13.73 -8.74 -24.09
CA PRO A 59 14.52 -9.47 -23.09
C PRO A 59 13.76 -10.69 -22.53
N ILE A 60 12.41 -10.60 -22.51
CA ILE A 60 11.50 -11.69 -22.18
C ILE A 60 10.40 -11.70 -23.24
N PRO A 61 10.19 -12.81 -23.94
CA PRO A 61 9.17 -12.88 -25.00
C PRO A 61 7.76 -12.79 -24.38
N ILE A 62 7.06 -11.72 -24.67
CA ILE A 62 5.67 -11.50 -24.27
C ILE A 62 4.90 -11.20 -25.56
N PRO A 63 3.87 -11.98 -25.90
CA PRO A 63 3.05 -11.71 -27.07
C PRO A 63 2.41 -10.31 -26.99
N ASP A 64 2.35 -9.64 -28.12
CA ASP A 64 1.67 -8.34 -28.32
C ASP A 64 2.07 -7.25 -27.32
N SER A 65 3.31 -7.28 -26.81
CA SER A 65 3.83 -6.25 -25.90
C SER A 65 4.72 -5.23 -26.61
N ASP A 66 4.71 -4.02 -26.10
CA ASP A 66 5.67 -3.00 -26.46
C ASP A 66 7.05 -3.32 -25.88
N TYR A 67 8.10 -2.73 -26.49
CA TYR A 67 9.45 -2.84 -25.96
C TYR A 67 9.55 -2.18 -24.57
N PRO A 68 10.23 -2.80 -23.58
CA PRO A 68 10.20 -2.34 -22.20
C PRO A 68 11.06 -1.09 -21.97
N VAL A 69 10.43 0.07 -22.15
CA VAL A 69 10.94 1.40 -21.82
C VAL A 69 10.11 1.97 -20.69
N ILE A 70 10.73 2.28 -19.57
CA ILE A 70 10.06 2.87 -18.40
C ILE A 70 10.52 4.31 -18.28
N GLN A 71 9.60 5.26 -18.45
CA GLN A 71 9.87 6.69 -18.41
C GLN A 71 9.15 7.35 -17.24
N TYR A 72 9.88 8.17 -16.50
CA TYR A 72 9.33 9.05 -15.47
C TYR A 72 10.06 10.40 -15.51
N ALA A 73 9.38 11.43 -15.99
CA ALA A 73 10.00 12.72 -16.26
C ALA A 73 11.27 12.54 -17.15
N ASP A 74 12.42 12.99 -16.69
CA ASP A 74 13.72 12.87 -17.37
C ASP A 74 14.42 11.52 -17.15
N ASP A 75 13.98 10.73 -16.19
CA ASP A 75 14.53 9.40 -15.93
C ASP A 75 13.93 8.36 -16.88
N THR A 76 14.78 7.61 -17.57
CA THR A 76 14.39 6.53 -18.48
C THR A 76 15.14 5.25 -18.16
N ILE A 77 14.44 4.14 -17.98
CA ILE A 77 15.01 2.80 -17.85
C ILE A 77 14.69 2.02 -19.12
N LEU A 78 15.74 1.54 -19.80
CA LEU A 78 15.65 0.63 -20.93
C LEU A 78 16.03 -0.78 -20.47
N VAL A 79 15.18 -1.76 -20.71
CA VAL A 79 15.48 -3.18 -20.42
C VAL A 79 15.66 -3.91 -21.73
N MET A 80 16.86 -4.46 -21.95
CA MET A 80 17.24 -5.06 -23.23
C MET A 80 18.07 -6.33 -23.04
N PRO A 81 18.12 -7.23 -24.02
CA PRO A 81 19.09 -8.32 -24.03
C PRO A 81 20.54 -7.78 -23.96
N ALA A 82 21.44 -8.53 -23.31
CA ALA A 82 22.86 -8.18 -23.27
C ALA A 82 23.56 -8.54 -24.59
N ASP A 83 23.14 -7.91 -25.68
CA ASP A 83 23.61 -8.13 -27.05
C ASP A 83 24.20 -6.84 -27.62
N LEU A 84 25.41 -6.95 -28.22
CA LEU A 84 26.16 -5.79 -28.72
C LEU A 84 25.47 -5.12 -29.93
N SER A 85 24.90 -5.91 -30.85
CA SER A 85 24.25 -5.35 -32.04
C SER A 85 22.98 -4.58 -31.69
N GLN A 86 22.20 -5.10 -30.73
CA GLN A 86 21.02 -4.40 -30.24
C GLN A 86 21.40 -3.14 -29.44
N ALA A 87 22.50 -3.18 -28.69
CA ALA A 87 23.02 -2.01 -27.98
C ALA A 87 23.43 -0.89 -28.95
N GLU A 88 24.10 -1.23 -30.06
CA GLU A 88 24.43 -0.26 -31.11
C GLU A 88 23.18 0.32 -31.77
N THR A 89 22.18 -0.51 -32.05
CA THR A 89 20.88 -0.08 -32.60
C THR A 89 20.18 0.89 -31.65
N ILE A 90 20.09 0.56 -30.37
CA ILE A 90 19.50 1.44 -29.36
C ILE A 90 20.27 2.75 -29.24
N LYS A 91 21.60 2.71 -29.25
CA LYS A 91 22.41 3.94 -29.21
C LYS A 91 22.15 4.84 -30.42
N SER A 92 22.01 4.26 -31.62
CA SER A 92 21.64 5.02 -32.84
C SER A 92 20.27 5.69 -32.67
N ILE A 93 19.27 4.94 -32.21
CA ILE A 93 17.91 5.48 -31.97
C ILE A 93 17.96 6.62 -30.94
N LEU A 94 18.71 6.47 -29.86
CA LEU A 94 18.87 7.51 -28.83
C LEU A 94 19.54 8.78 -29.40
N HIS A 95 20.50 8.61 -30.30
CA HIS A 95 21.16 9.74 -30.97
C HIS A 95 20.21 10.48 -31.93
N ASP A 96 19.47 9.73 -32.77
CA ASP A 96 18.52 10.28 -33.72
C ASP A 96 17.36 10.96 -32.99
N TYR A 97 16.88 10.39 -31.90
CA TYR A 97 15.90 10.98 -31.00
C TYR A 97 16.41 12.32 -30.44
N ALA A 98 17.63 12.34 -29.89
CA ALA A 98 18.22 13.55 -29.35
C ALA A 98 18.37 14.66 -30.39
N ALA A 99 18.77 14.31 -31.63
CA ALA A 99 18.87 15.24 -32.75
C ALA A 99 17.48 15.79 -33.15
N SER A 100 16.43 14.96 -33.15
CA SER A 100 15.09 15.31 -33.59
C SER A 100 14.34 16.21 -32.61
N VAL A 101 14.42 15.92 -31.30
CA VAL A 101 13.67 16.64 -30.26
C VAL A 101 14.51 17.70 -29.53
N GLY A 102 15.81 17.72 -29.73
CA GLY A 102 16.75 18.64 -29.04
C GLY A 102 16.99 18.30 -27.57
N LEU A 103 16.61 17.10 -27.10
CA LEU A 103 16.87 16.58 -25.76
C LEU A 103 18.12 15.74 -25.79
N SER A 104 19.25 16.26 -25.31
CA SER A 104 20.49 15.50 -25.26
C SER A 104 20.52 14.52 -24.07
N ILE A 105 20.89 13.29 -24.38
CA ILE A 105 21.06 12.25 -23.35
C ILE A 105 22.42 12.43 -22.68
N ASN A 106 22.41 12.43 -21.35
CA ASN A 106 23.65 12.53 -20.58
C ASN A 106 24.18 11.14 -20.25
N PHE A 107 24.96 10.55 -21.14
CA PHE A 107 25.56 9.23 -20.97
C PHE A 107 26.50 9.15 -19.74
N GLN A 108 27.16 10.24 -19.37
CA GLN A 108 28.02 10.32 -18.19
C GLN A 108 27.26 10.17 -16.86
N LYS A 109 25.98 10.53 -16.84
CA LYS A 109 25.07 10.32 -15.70
C LYS A 109 24.29 9.01 -15.83
N SER A 110 24.31 8.40 -17.00
CA SER A 110 23.62 7.13 -17.25
C SER A 110 24.46 5.97 -16.71
N THR A 111 23.78 4.91 -16.29
CA THR A 111 24.41 3.75 -15.66
C THR A 111 23.96 2.49 -16.38
N LEU A 112 24.89 1.67 -16.80
CA LEU A 112 24.64 0.32 -17.32
C LEU A 112 24.66 -0.69 -16.18
N ILE A 113 23.60 -1.47 -16.03
CA ILE A 113 23.51 -2.54 -15.03
C ILE A 113 23.18 -3.83 -15.77
N THR A 114 24.04 -4.83 -15.64
CA THR A 114 23.81 -6.14 -16.25
C THR A 114 23.36 -7.17 -15.22
N VAL A 115 22.52 -8.10 -15.66
CA VAL A 115 22.03 -9.24 -14.86
C VAL A 115 22.47 -10.51 -15.58
N ASN A 116 23.12 -11.43 -14.87
CA ASN A 116 23.60 -12.71 -15.41
C ASN A 116 24.54 -12.56 -16.63
N SER A 117 25.37 -11.53 -16.66
CA SER A 117 26.34 -11.28 -17.73
C SER A 117 27.78 -11.34 -17.22
N SER A 118 28.73 -11.67 -18.10
CA SER A 118 30.16 -11.65 -17.75
C SER A 118 30.69 -10.21 -17.61
N ALA A 119 31.71 -10.01 -16.82
CA ALA A 119 32.40 -8.71 -16.68
C ALA A 119 32.93 -8.15 -18.01
N GLU A 120 33.36 -9.04 -18.89
CA GLU A 120 33.89 -8.68 -20.21
C GLU A 120 32.75 -8.16 -21.13
N ALA A 121 31.63 -8.87 -21.18
CA ALA A 121 30.45 -8.43 -21.93
C ALA A 121 29.90 -7.12 -21.39
N THR A 122 29.85 -6.96 -20.06
CA THR A 122 29.42 -5.72 -19.40
C THR A 122 30.31 -4.54 -19.80
N SER A 123 31.64 -4.73 -19.82
CA SER A 123 32.57 -3.69 -20.19
C SER A 123 32.44 -3.28 -21.67
N ARG A 124 32.21 -4.23 -22.57
CA ARG A 124 31.96 -3.93 -23.99
C ARG A 124 30.67 -3.15 -24.20
N LEU A 125 29.57 -3.54 -23.51
CA LEU A 125 28.31 -2.80 -23.57
C LEU A 125 28.43 -1.38 -23.01
N ALA A 126 29.16 -1.19 -21.91
CA ALA A 126 29.45 0.12 -21.33
C ALA A 126 30.24 1.03 -22.26
N GLN A 127 31.18 0.49 -23.02
CA GLN A 127 31.93 1.23 -24.03
C GLN A 127 31.04 1.71 -25.18
N ILE A 128 30.06 0.87 -25.62
CA ILE A 128 29.09 1.30 -26.65
C ILE A 128 28.30 2.54 -26.19
N PHE A 129 27.79 2.52 -24.95
CA PHE A 129 26.97 3.64 -24.44
C PHE A 129 27.80 4.80 -23.86
N ASP A 130 29.10 4.63 -23.67
CA ASP A 130 29.97 5.60 -22.97
C ASP A 130 29.42 5.99 -21.60
N CYS A 131 29.00 5.00 -20.83
CA CYS A 131 28.35 5.18 -19.53
C CYS A 131 29.04 4.38 -18.42
N VAL A 132 28.70 4.72 -17.16
CA VAL A 132 29.28 4.09 -15.97
C VAL A 132 28.64 2.71 -15.75
N ILE A 133 29.45 1.73 -15.34
CA ILE A 133 28.95 0.41 -14.93
C ILE A 133 28.45 0.51 -13.48
N GLY A 134 27.19 0.16 -13.28
CA GLY A 134 26.55 0.08 -11.97
C GLY A 134 26.35 -1.34 -11.49
N THR A 135 25.90 -1.46 -10.26
CA THR A 135 25.60 -2.74 -9.61
C THR A 135 24.20 -2.74 -9.00
N MET A 136 23.60 -3.92 -8.85
CA MET A 136 22.38 -4.09 -8.07
C MET A 136 22.70 -4.17 -6.55
N PRO A 137 21.88 -3.63 -5.66
CA PRO A 137 20.72 -2.78 -5.94
C PRO A 137 21.11 -1.35 -6.33
N PHE A 138 20.28 -0.70 -7.16
CA PHE A 138 20.39 0.73 -7.47
C PHE A 138 19.15 1.49 -7.01
N THR A 139 19.28 2.81 -6.87
CA THR A 139 18.16 3.65 -6.44
C THR A 139 17.43 4.25 -7.65
N TYR A 140 16.12 4.02 -7.74
CA TYR A 140 15.26 4.64 -8.73
C TYR A 140 14.08 5.32 -8.05
N LEU A 141 13.86 6.60 -8.31
CA LEU A 141 12.82 7.43 -7.67
C LEU A 141 12.83 7.34 -6.13
N GLY A 142 14.03 7.25 -5.54
CA GLY A 142 14.21 7.12 -4.09
C GLY A 142 13.91 5.73 -3.52
N PHE A 143 13.76 4.73 -4.39
CA PHE A 143 13.47 3.36 -3.99
C PHE A 143 14.59 2.39 -4.43
N PRO A 144 15.04 1.45 -3.57
CA PRO A 144 16.05 0.47 -3.93
C PRO A 144 15.47 -0.59 -4.88
N MET A 145 16.01 -0.65 -6.09
CA MET A 145 15.66 -1.63 -7.12
C MET A 145 16.74 -2.71 -7.19
N GLY A 146 16.34 -3.97 -7.12
CA GLY A 146 17.27 -5.09 -7.14
C GLY A 146 16.58 -6.42 -7.42
N THR A 147 17.39 -7.48 -7.59
CA THR A 147 16.91 -8.85 -7.83
C THR A 147 16.53 -9.57 -6.53
N THR A 148 16.91 -9.02 -5.39
CA THR A 148 16.61 -9.56 -4.06
C THR A 148 15.74 -8.61 -3.27
N ARG A 149 15.06 -9.15 -2.23
CA ARG A 149 14.24 -8.31 -1.34
C ARG A 149 15.09 -7.25 -0.66
N PRO A 150 14.64 -5.97 -0.65
CA PRO A 150 15.36 -4.90 0.04
C PRO A 150 15.56 -5.22 1.52
N THR A 151 16.76 -5.00 1.99
CA THR A 151 17.14 -5.18 3.40
C THR A 151 16.59 -4.04 4.27
N VAL A 152 16.61 -4.23 5.58
CA VAL A 152 16.26 -3.16 6.52
C VAL A 152 17.17 -1.95 6.33
N THR A 153 18.47 -2.17 6.10
CA THR A 153 19.47 -1.10 5.90
C THR A 153 19.17 -0.25 4.66
N GLU A 154 18.81 -0.88 3.55
CA GLU A 154 18.45 -0.18 2.30
C GLU A 154 17.15 0.64 2.43
N LEU A 155 16.29 0.31 3.37
CA LEU A 155 15.07 1.06 3.66
C LEU A 155 15.22 2.09 4.80
N MET A 156 16.38 2.16 5.45
CA MET A 156 16.65 3.18 6.49
C MET A 156 16.57 4.62 5.99
N PRO A 157 16.89 4.98 4.73
CA PRO A 157 16.67 6.32 4.21
C PRO A 157 15.21 6.79 4.32
N LEU A 158 14.22 5.86 4.21
CA LEU A 158 12.82 6.16 4.46
C LEU A 158 12.59 6.57 5.92
N VAL A 159 13.14 5.83 6.88
CA VAL A 159 13.08 6.16 8.32
C VAL A 159 13.74 7.51 8.60
N ALA A 160 14.95 7.73 8.09
CA ALA A 160 15.66 8.99 8.23
C ALA A 160 14.90 10.20 7.63
N SER A 161 14.13 9.99 6.56
CA SER A 161 13.28 11.05 5.98
C SER A 161 12.15 11.45 6.93
N VAL A 162 11.59 10.50 7.67
CA VAL A 162 10.58 10.72 8.72
C VAL A 162 11.20 11.46 9.91
N GLU A 163 12.37 11.02 10.38
CA GLU A 163 13.09 11.66 11.50
C GLU A 163 13.37 13.15 11.23
N ARG A 164 13.88 13.48 10.04
CA ARG A 164 14.11 14.87 9.63
C ARG A 164 12.85 15.73 9.66
N LYS A 165 11.68 15.17 9.36
CA LYS A 165 10.40 15.90 9.43
C LYS A 165 9.88 16.06 10.86
N LEU A 166 10.36 15.23 11.80
CA LEU A 166 9.94 15.28 13.20
C LEU A 166 10.72 16.28 14.03
N SER A 167 11.99 16.52 13.72
CA SER A 167 12.97 17.13 14.62
C SER A 167 12.65 18.57 15.08
N SER A 168 11.84 19.34 14.36
CA SER A 168 11.60 20.75 14.71
C SER A 168 10.15 21.10 15.09
N ALA A 169 9.18 20.33 14.67
CA ALA A 169 7.76 20.74 14.80
C ALA A 169 7.03 20.07 15.98
N ALA A 170 7.46 18.89 16.41
CA ALA A 170 6.69 18.08 17.35
C ALA A 170 6.64 18.65 18.76
N ALA A 171 7.65 19.39 19.21
CA ALA A 171 7.73 19.91 20.59
C ALA A 171 6.74 21.07 20.85
N LEU A 172 6.45 21.87 19.82
CA LEU A 172 5.62 23.10 19.94
C LEU A 172 4.13 22.83 19.67
N LEU A 173 3.77 21.67 19.16
CA LEU A 173 2.41 21.34 18.75
C LEU A 173 1.59 20.75 19.91
N ASP A 174 0.31 21.12 19.98
CA ASP A 174 -0.66 20.44 20.82
C ASP A 174 -0.99 19.02 20.27
N LEU A 175 -1.62 18.20 21.10
CA LEU A 175 -1.88 16.79 20.77
C LEU A 175 -2.77 16.60 19.51
N GLY A 176 -3.71 17.52 19.26
CA GLY A 176 -4.55 17.49 18.06
C GLY A 176 -3.76 17.81 16.80
N SER A 177 -2.86 18.78 16.88
CA SER A 177 -1.94 19.16 15.79
C SER A 177 -0.89 18.07 15.53
N LYS A 178 -0.37 17.42 16.58
CA LYS A 178 0.50 16.24 16.46
C LYS A 178 -0.21 15.08 15.76
N LEU A 179 -1.47 14.83 16.08
CA LEU A 179 -2.27 13.81 15.39
C LEU A 179 -2.40 14.12 13.88
N THR A 180 -2.62 15.40 13.55
CA THR A 180 -2.66 15.82 12.15
C THR A 180 -1.31 15.63 11.45
N LEU A 181 -0.20 15.97 12.10
CA LEU A 181 1.15 15.78 11.59
C LEU A 181 1.44 14.28 11.32
N VAL A 182 1.11 13.42 12.28
CA VAL A 182 1.28 11.96 12.13
C VAL A 182 0.51 11.43 10.94
N ASN A 183 -0.76 11.83 10.76
CA ASN A 183 -1.60 11.31 9.70
C ASN A 183 -1.27 11.89 8.33
N SER A 184 -1.08 13.21 8.23
CA SER A 184 -0.97 13.91 6.94
C SER A 184 0.46 13.97 6.39
N VAL A 185 1.47 13.92 7.25
CA VAL A 185 2.87 14.04 6.82
C VAL A 185 3.62 12.72 7.01
N ILE A 186 3.71 12.24 8.26
CA ILE A 186 4.58 11.11 8.59
C ILE A 186 4.09 9.81 7.92
N THR A 187 2.79 9.54 8.01
CA THR A 187 2.20 8.34 7.40
C THR A 187 2.31 8.38 5.88
N SER A 188 2.12 9.55 5.26
CA SER A 188 2.17 9.69 3.80
C SER A 188 3.54 9.40 3.20
N LEU A 189 4.64 9.71 3.91
CA LEU A 189 6.00 9.41 3.44
C LEU A 189 6.24 7.91 3.20
N ALA A 190 5.63 7.04 3.99
CA ALA A 190 5.79 5.60 3.87
C ALA A 190 4.88 4.98 2.79
N ILE A 191 3.79 5.65 2.40
CA ILE A 191 2.78 5.07 1.48
C ILE A 191 3.38 4.72 0.12
N TYR A 192 4.26 5.56 -0.42
CA TYR A 192 4.91 5.29 -1.71
C TYR A 192 5.62 3.94 -1.71
N SER A 193 6.50 3.69 -0.74
CA SER A 193 7.20 2.41 -0.60
C SER A 193 6.24 1.24 -0.31
N MET A 194 5.17 1.48 0.47
CA MET A 194 4.14 0.48 0.76
C MET A 194 3.30 0.07 -0.44
N CYS A 195 3.14 0.94 -1.44
CA CYS A 195 2.47 0.59 -2.69
C CYS A 195 3.31 -0.38 -3.54
N SER A 196 4.63 -0.34 -3.37
CA SER A 196 5.58 -1.04 -4.23
C SER A 196 6.01 -2.39 -3.66
N ILE A 197 6.23 -2.50 -2.34
CA ILE A 197 6.73 -3.73 -1.71
C ILE A 197 6.06 -4.01 -0.36
N LYS A 198 6.22 -5.24 0.09
CA LYS A 198 5.97 -5.65 1.48
C LYS A 198 7.10 -5.13 2.36
N ILE A 199 6.80 -4.13 3.16
CA ILE A 199 7.79 -3.51 4.05
C ILE A 199 8.16 -4.48 5.18
N PRO A 200 9.46 -4.67 5.48
CA PRO A 200 9.90 -5.51 6.60
C PRO A 200 9.31 -5.05 7.94
N PRO A 201 8.87 -5.98 8.81
CA PRO A 201 8.25 -5.63 10.10
C PRO A 201 9.12 -4.72 10.98
N LYS A 202 10.44 -4.90 10.95
CA LYS A 202 11.39 -4.03 11.70
C LYS A 202 11.34 -2.57 11.23
N VAL A 203 11.19 -2.33 9.94
CA VAL A 203 11.06 -0.96 9.39
C VAL A 203 9.73 -0.34 9.81
N LEU A 204 8.62 -1.10 9.74
CA LEU A 204 7.31 -0.64 10.21
C LEU A 204 7.35 -0.31 11.71
N GLU A 205 8.04 -1.11 12.51
CA GLU A 205 8.20 -0.86 13.94
C GLU A 205 9.00 0.41 14.23
N HIS A 206 10.08 0.68 13.48
CA HIS A 206 10.83 1.94 13.58
C HIS A 206 9.94 3.14 13.24
N LEU A 207 9.19 3.07 12.15
CA LEU A 207 8.25 4.12 11.77
C LEU A 207 7.18 4.33 12.85
N ASP A 208 6.65 3.26 13.44
CA ASP A 208 5.68 3.35 14.52
C ASP A 208 6.26 3.90 15.81
N LYS A 209 7.52 3.61 16.14
CA LYS A 209 8.23 4.25 17.27
C LYS A 209 8.29 5.76 17.08
N LEU A 210 8.66 6.24 15.90
CA LEU A 210 8.71 7.67 15.57
C LEU A 210 7.32 8.32 15.65
N ARG A 211 6.29 7.65 15.15
CA ARG A 211 4.90 8.14 15.19
C ARG A 211 4.36 8.21 16.62
N ARG A 212 4.65 7.21 17.46
CA ARG A 212 4.32 7.20 18.89
C ARG A 212 5.05 8.31 19.63
N TYR A 213 6.36 8.47 19.37
CA TYR A 213 7.14 9.56 19.93
C TYR A 213 6.56 10.92 19.55
N CYS A 214 6.30 11.17 18.28
CA CYS A 214 5.67 12.39 17.81
C CYS A 214 4.36 12.68 18.54
N LEU A 215 3.48 11.70 18.67
CA LEU A 215 2.15 11.86 19.26
C LEU A 215 2.23 12.13 20.76
N TRP A 216 3.10 11.44 21.51
CA TRP A 216 3.08 11.41 22.97
C TRP A 216 4.20 12.19 23.67
N ALA A 217 5.26 12.61 22.97
CA ALA A 217 6.35 13.37 23.59
C ALA A 217 5.86 14.72 24.09
N LYS A 218 6.24 15.09 25.33
CA LYS A 218 5.88 16.35 25.96
C LYS A 218 6.97 17.42 25.80
N SER A 219 8.23 17.01 25.59
CA SER A 219 9.38 17.91 25.39
C SER A 219 10.27 17.40 24.27
N SER A 220 11.13 18.25 23.76
CA SER A 220 12.13 17.95 22.74
C SER A 220 13.39 17.27 23.28
N ASP A 221 13.50 17.04 24.59
CA ASP A 221 14.67 16.39 25.18
C ASP A 221 14.74 14.92 24.78
N GLU A 222 15.76 14.57 24.03
CA GLU A 222 16.01 13.21 23.48
C GLU A 222 16.15 12.12 24.58
N GLY A 223 16.29 12.48 25.85
CA GLY A 223 16.37 11.54 26.98
C GLY A 223 15.04 11.17 27.65
N THR A 224 13.96 11.91 27.39
CA THR A 224 12.67 11.67 28.04
C THR A 224 11.86 10.60 27.29
N LYS A 225 11.66 9.43 27.90
CA LYS A 225 10.74 8.41 27.35
C LYS A 225 9.34 9.01 27.23
N ALA A 226 8.82 9.06 26.01
CA ALA A 226 7.42 9.45 25.79
C ALA A 226 6.50 8.40 26.43
N VAL A 227 5.75 8.78 27.46
CA VAL A 227 4.77 7.93 28.10
C VAL A 227 3.52 7.85 27.23
N SER A 228 3.26 6.70 26.65
CA SER A 228 2.06 6.46 25.85
C SER A 228 0.82 6.52 26.76
N LEU A 229 -0.16 7.35 26.40
CA LEU A 229 -1.42 7.49 27.14
C LEU A 229 -2.39 6.34 26.83
N ALA A 230 -2.31 5.73 25.64
CA ALA A 230 -3.16 4.63 25.21
C ALA A 230 -2.38 3.58 24.41
N ALA A 231 -2.89 2.37 24.34
CA ALA A 231 -2.35 1.32 23.50
C ALA A 231 -2.35 1.73 22.01
N TRP A 232 -1.29 1.37 21.30
CA TRP A 232 -1.13 1.82 19.89
C TRP A 232 -2.20 1.23 18.97
N GLU A 233 -2.60 0.01 19.25
CA GLU A 233 -3.68 -0.67 18.54
C GLU A 233 -5.01 0.11 18.67
N MET A 234 -5.30 0.65 19.84
CA MET A 234 -6.48 1.50 20.06
C MET A 234 -6.37 2.83 19.33
N VAL A 235 -5.17 3.42 19.30
CA VAL A 235 -4.89 4.67 18.54
C VAL A 235 -5.09 4.45 17.05
N CYS A 236 -4.71 3.26 16.53
CA CYS A 236 -4.81 2.92 15.12
C CYS A 236 -6.21 2.50 14.67
N ARG A 237 -7.16 2.26 15.58
CA ARG A 237 -8.54 1.97 15.16
C ARG A 237 -9.16 3.14 14.39
N PRO A 238 -10.07 2.87 13.45
CA PRO A 238 -10.85 3.91 12.78
C PRO A 238 -11.61 4.79 13.80
N LYS A 239 -11.85 6.03 13.44
CA LYS A 239 -12.54 7.00 14.30
C LYS A 239 -13.92 6.54 14.77
N ASN A 240 -14.66 5.93 13.88
CA ASN A 240 -15.99 5.33 14.17
C ASN A 240 -15.93 4.01 14.95
N LYS A 241 -14.73 3.44 15.11
CA LYS A 241 -14.45 2.23 15.88
C LYS A 241 -13.70 2.51 17.19
N GLY A 242 -13.82 3.73 17.70
CA GLY A 242 -13.25 4.14 18.99
C GLY A 242 -11.78 4.57 18.95
N GLY A 243 -11.14 4.65 17.77
CA GLY A 243 -9.76 5.07 17.63
C GLY A 243 -9.54 6.57 17.42
N LEU A 244 -8.26 6.95 17.30
CA LEU A 244 -7.84 8.27 16.82
C LEU A 244 -7.76 8.35 15.30
N GLY A 245 -7.86 7.22 14.60
CA GLY A 245 -7.77 7.12 13.15
C GLY A 245 -6.34 7.34 12.63
N VAL A 246 -5.34 6.99 13.43
CA VAL A 246 -3.97 6.81 12.94
C VAL A 246 -3.95 5.51 12.14
N ILE A 247 -3.39 5.54 10.96
CA ILE A 247 -3.38 4.36 10.08
C ILE A 247 -2.41 3.30 10.63
N ASP A 248 -2.88 2.06 10.80
CA ASP A 248 -2.01 0.91 11.03
C ASP A 248 -1.20 0.62 9.76
N LEU A 249 0.12 0.74 9.83
CA LEU A 249 1.00 0.62 8.67
C LEU A 249 1.03 -0.79 8.09
N LYS A 250 0.88 -1.81 8.94
CA LYS A 250 0.86 -3.21 8.51
C LYS A 250 -0.40 -3.52 7.68
N ILE A 251 -1.57 -3.15 8.21
CA ILE A 251 -2.85 -3.32 7.51
C ILE A 251 -2.86 -2.49 6.23
N GLN A 252 -2.33 -1.26 6.28
CA GLN A 252 -2.25 -0.38 5.11
C GLN A 252 -1.37 -0.97 4.01
N ASN A 253 -0.18 -1.48 4.34
CA ASN A 253 0.72 -2.11 3.37
C ASN A 253 0.06 -3.35 2.73
N GLN A 254 -0.59 -4.20 3.54
CA GLN A 254 -1.38 -5.31 3.01
C GLN A 254 -2.47 -4.84 2.05
N GLY A 255 -3.28 -3.86 2.46
CA GLY A 255 -4.35 -3.34 1.62
C GLY A 255 -3.88 -2.70 0.31
N LEU A 256 -2.68 -2.10 0.30
CA LEU A 256 -2.09 -1.55 -0.91
C LEU A 256 -1.60 -2.64 -1.87
N LEU A 257 -0.99 -3.71 -1.34
CA LEU A 257 -0.53 -4.85 -2.15
C LEU A 257 -1.68 -5.73 -2.64
N LEU A 258 -2.77 -5.86 -1.88
CA LEU A 258 -3.98 -6.57 -2.32
C LEU A 258 -4.61 -5.97 -3.59
N LYS A 259 -4.37 -4.68 -3.87
CA LYS A 259 -4.72 -4.07 -5.16
C LYS A 259 -4.03 -4.76 -6.34
N MET A 260 -2.79 -5.24 -6.15
CA MET A 260 -2.05 -5.94 -7.20
C MET A 260 -2.70 -7.31 -7.47
N LEU A 261 -3.09 -8.05 -6.42
CA LEU A 261 -3.83 -9.30 -6.60
C LEU A 261 -5.18 -9.08 -7.29
N HIS A 262 -5.90 -8.01 -6.95
CA HIS A 262 -7.16 -7.70 -7.63
C HIS A 262 -6.99 -7.45 -9.13
N LYS A 263 -5.95 -6.72 -9.51
CA LYS A 263 -5.59 -6.51 -10.92
C LYS A 263 -5.19 -7.80 -11.61
N PHE A 264 -4.42 -8.63 -10.92
CA PHE A 264 -3.93 -9.91 -11.42
C PHE A 264 -5.07 -10.92 -11.64
N TYR A 265 -5.91 -11.17 -10.64
CA TYR A 265 -7.01 -12.14 -10.76
C TYR A 265 -8.08 -11.70 -11.77
N ASN A 266 -8.34 -10.40 -11.89
CA ASN A 266 -9.25 -9.86 -12.92
C ASN A 266 -8.57 -9.68 -14.29
N ARG A 267 -7.32 -10.10 -14.45
CA ARG A 267 -6.54 -10.01 -15.71
C ARG A 267 -6.69 -8.65 -16.38
N ILE A 268 -6.54 -7.57 -15.59
CA ILE A 268 -6.59 -6.21 -16.12
C ILE A 268 -5.43 -6.04 -17.10
N ASP A 269 -5.73 -5.47 -18.27
CA ASP A 269 -4.73 -5.25 -19.31
C ASP A 269 -3.65 -4.26 -18.86
N LEU A 270 -2.60 -4.80 -18.29
CA LEU A 270 -1.41 -4.10 -17.81
C LEU A 270 -0.17 -4.93 -18.14
N PRO A 271 0.93 -4.33 -18.58
CA PRO A 271 2.12 -5.05 -19.00
C PRO A 271 2.64 -6.06 -17.96
N TRP A 272 2.69 -5.68 -16.68
CA TRP A 272 3.15 -6.57 -15.61
C TRP A 272 2.17 -7.72 -15.32
N VAL A 273 0.85 -7.51 -15.49
CA VAL A 273 -0.16 -8.56 -15.31
C VAL A 273 0.03 -9.59 -16.43
N ASN A 274 0.12 -9.14 -17.67
CA ASN A 274 0.32 -10.00 -18.83
C ASN A 274 1.63 -10.78 -18.71
N LEU A 275 2.74 -10.11 -18.29
CA LEU A 275 4.03 -10.75 -18.04
C LEU A 275 3.92 -11.89 -17.00
N VAL A 276 3.31 -11.61 -15.85
CA VAL A 276 3.20 -12.60 -14.76
C VAL A 276 2.33 -13.80 -15.18
N TRP A 277 1.21 -13.56 -15.88
CA TRP A 277 0.37 -14.62 -16.39
C TRP A 277 1.08 -15.47 -17.42
N SER A 278 1.73 -14.88 -18.42
CA SER A 278 2.42 -15.62 -19.48
C SER A 278 3.66 -16.37 -18.98
N ALA A 279 4.36 -15.81 -17.98
CA ALA A 279 5.59 -16.42 -17.49
C ALA A 279 5.36 -17.55 -16.47
N TYR A 280 4.28 -17.49 -15.66
CA TYR A 280 4.16 -18.39 -14.50
C TYR A 280 2.84 -19.18 -14.41
N TYR A 281 1.77 -18.76 -15.09
CA TYR A 281 0.43 -19.33 -14.87
C TYR A 281 -0.30 -19.78 -16.14
N VAL A 282 0.43 -20.27 -17.14
CA VAL A 282 -0.17 -20.73 -18.39
C VAL A 282 -1.16 -21.87 -18.14
N ASP A 283 -0.78 -22.85 -17.29
CA ASP A 283 -1.53 -24.07 -17.02
C ASP A 283 -1.75 -24.35 -15.52
N SER A 284 -1.55 -23.35 -14.65
CA SER A 284 -1.66 -23.54 -13.20
C SER A 284 -2.58 -22.53 -12.54
N ILE A 285 -3.24 -22.96 -11.44
CA ILE A 285 -4.04 -22.07 -10.60
C ILE A 285 -3.09 -21.25 -9.74
N PRO A 286 -3.19 -19.89 -9.74
CA PRO A 286 -2.37 -19.07 -8.88
C PRO A 286 -2.64 -19.37 -7.40
N HIS A 287 -1.64 -19.84 -6.69
CA HIS A 287 -1.76 -20.26 -5.29
C HIS A 287 -0.66 -19.68 -4.40
N ALA A 288 -0.98 -19.45 -3.10
CA ALA A 288 -0.03 -18.88 -2.14
C ALA A 288 1.16 -19.81 -1.83
N SER A 289 0.99 -21.11 -1.96
CA SER A 289 2.04 -22.11 -1.74
C SER A 289 3.00 -22.25 -2.92
N ASP A 290 2.65 -21.67 -4.08
CA ASP A 290 3.49 -21.71 -5.25
C ASP A 290 4.62 -20.65 -5.16
N PRO A 291 5.90 -21.06 -5.01
CA PRO A 291 7.00 -20.11 -4.82
C PRO A 291 7.52 -19.49 -6.13
N CYS A 292 6.74 -19.50 -7.21
CA CYS A 292 7.19 -19.03 -8.51
C CYS A 292 7.41 -17.51 -8.57
N GLY A 293 8.27 -17.11 -9.47
CA GLY A 293 8.52 -15.69 -9.80
C GLY A 293 9.48 -14.95 -8.88
N SER A 294 9.50 -13.63 -9.04
CA SER A 294 10.36 -12.72 -8.29
C SER A 294 10.01 -12.69 -6.79
N PHE A 295 10.94 -12.19 -5.97
CA PHE A 295 10.68 -11.99 -4.54
C PHE A 295 9.44 -11.11 -4.30
N TRP A 296 9.25 -10.09 -5.14
CA TRP A 296 8.10 -9.18 -5.08
C TRP A 296 6.80 -9.94 -5.33
N TRP A 297 6.76 -10.76 -6.39
CA TRP A 297 5.57 -11.52 -6.73
C TRP A 297 5.22 -12.55 -5.66
N ARG A 298 6.21 -13.24 -5.14
CA ARG A 298 6.04 -14.18 -4.01
C ARG A 298 5.46 -13.48 -2.77
N ASP A 299 5.92 -12.26 -2.45
CA ASP A 299 5.39 -11.47 -1.33
C ASP A 299 3.93 -11.06 -1.54
N VAL A 300 3.56 -10.71 -2.78
CA VAL A 300 2.19 -10.37 -3.16
C VAL A 300 1.31 -11.62 -3.09
N MET A 301 1.75 -12.76 -3.65
CA MET A 301 1.00 -14.02 -3.64
C MET A 301 0.78 -14.60 -2.23
N GLN A 302 1.68 -14.35 -1.28
CA GLN A 302 1.45 -14.70 0.12
C GLN A 302 0.21 -14.03 0.73
N LEU A 303 -0.32 -12.98 0.11
CA LEU A 303 -1.55 -12.32 0.52
C LEU A 303 -2.81 -12.92 -0.13
N SER A 304 -2.67 -13.90 -1.03
CA SER A 304 -3.81 -14.50 -1.73
C SER A 304 -4.87 -15.10 -0.79
N PRO A 305 -4.56 -15.74 0.35
CA PRO A 305 -5.59 -16.19 1.30
C PRO A 305 -6.40 -15.03 1.88
N ILE A 306 -5.74 -13.90 2.19
CA ILE A 306 -6.44 -12.70 2.68
C ILE A 306 -7.31 -12.10 1.56
N TYR A 307 -6.81 -12.07 0.32
CA TYR A 307 -7.54 -11.58 -0.83
C TYR A 307 -8.81 -12.42 -1.07
N ARG A 308 -8.68 -13.75 -1.08
CA ARG A 308 -9.79 -14.69 -1.26
C ARG A 308 -10.84 -14.57 -0.17
N ALA A 309 -10.44 -14.35 1.08
CA ALA A 309 -11.37 -14.16 2.20
C ALA A 309 -12.18 -12.85 2.14
N VAL A 310 -11.76 -11.87 1.34
CA VAL A 310 -12.47 -10.57 1.18
C VAL A 310 -13.05 -10.37 -0.21
N THR A 311 -13.09 -11.42 -1.03
CA THR A 311 -13.65 -11.37 -2.38
C THR A 311 -14.64 -12.50 -2.61
N THR A 312 -15.59 -12.24 -3.49
CA THR A 312 -16.50 -13.22 -4.08
C THR A 312 -16.19 -13.36 -5.56
N VAL A 313 -16.41 -14.55 -6.11
CA VAL A 313 -16.09 -14.81 -7.52
C VAL A 313 -17.36 -15.07 -8.30
N GLN A 314 -17.55 -14.32 -9.37
CA GLN A 314 -18.49 -14.67 -10.41
C GLN A 314 -17.78 -15.61 -11.38
N VAL A 315 -18.14 -16.91 -11.32
CA VAL A 315 -17.52 -17.94 -12.13
C VAL A 315 -17.87 -17.74 -13.60
N GLY A 316 -16.85 -17.74 -14.42
CA GLY A 316 -16.95 -17.76 -15.87
C GLY A 316 -16.55 -19.13 -16.42
N ASP A 317 -15.27 -19.33 -16.73
CA ASP A 317 -14.71 -20.61 -17.17
C ASP A 317 -14.28 -21.52 -15.99
N GLY A 318 -14.20 -20.98 -14.78
CA GLY A 318 -13.87 -21.68 -13.54
C GLY A 318 -12.44 -22.21 -13.47
N SER A 319 -11.55 -21.75 -14.34
CA SER A 319 -10.18 -22.29 -14.46
C SER A 319 -9.27 -21.90 -13.29
N ILE A 320 -9.46 -20.71 -12.71
CA ILE A 320 -8.62 -20.17 -11.65
C ILE A 320 -9.31 -20.05 -10.30
N VAL A 321 -10.56 -20.48 -10.19
CA VAL A 321 -11.35 -20.47 -8.97
C VAL A 321 -11.18 -21.77 -8.21
N LEU A 322 -10.73 -21.69 -6.96
CA LEU A 322 -10.61 -22.84 -6.08
C LEU A 322 -12.00 -23.27 -5.60
N PHE A 323 -12.38 -24.48 -5.97
CA PHE A 323 -13.72 -25.02 -5.70
C PHE A 323 -14.11 -24.93 -4.21
N ARG A 324 -13.18 -25.23 -3.31
CA ARG A 324 -13.46 -25.39 -1.89
C ARG A 324 -13.16 -24.15 -1.05
N LYS A 325 -12.25 -23.30 -1.52
CA LYS A 325 -11.66 -22.21 -0.72
C LYS A 325 -12.14 -20.83 -1.14
N ASP A 326 -12.65 -20.68 -2.38
CA ASP A 326 -13.18 -19.40 -2.86
C ASP A 326 -14.67 -19.28 -2.62
N GLN A 327 -15.12 -18.05 -2.39
CA GLN A 327 -16.53 -17.74 -2.27
C GLN A 327 -17.11 -17.46 -3.67
N TRP A 328 -17.51 -18.51 -4.38
CA TRP A 328 -18.11 -18.46 -5.71
C TRP A 328 -19.56 -18.95 -5.76
N HIS A 329 -20.03 -19.53 -4.69
CA HIS A 329 -21.39 -19.92 -4.41
C HIS A 329 -21.92 -19.13 -3.19
N ASP A 330 -23.10 -19.42 -2.68
CA ASP A 330 -23.71 -18.71 -1.54
C ASP A 330 -22.77 -18.60 -0.33
N ALA A 331 -21.92 -19.60 -0.13
CA ALA A 331 -20.85 -19.56 0.88
C ALA A 331 -19.64 -20.41 0.42
N ILE A 332 -18.56 -20.34 1.21
CA ILE A 332 -17.36 -21.18 0.98
C ILE A 332 -17.75 -22.64 1.20
N ILE A 333 -17.46 -23.50 0.21
CA ILE A 333 -17.85 -24.93 0.23
C ILE A 333 -17.23 -25.69 1.41
N SER A 334 -15.97 -25.39 1.76
CA SER A 334 -15.31 -26.02 2.92
C SER A 334 -16.01 -25.71 4.25
N ASP A 335 -16.62 -24.54 4.39
CA ASP A 335 -17.28 -24.11 5.61
C ASP A 335 -18.68 -24.70 5.71
N ASN A 336 -19.39 -24.79 4.58
CA ASN A 336 -20.75 -25.38 4.51
C ASN A 336 -20.75 -26.91 4.57
N HIS A 337 -19.70 -27.54 4.05
CA HIS A 337 -19.59 -29.01 3.94
C HIS A 337 -18.30 -29.52 4.60
N PRO A 338 -18.06 -29.24 5.91
CA PRO A 338 -16.78 -29.53 6.57
C PRO A 338 -16.48 -31.03 6.69
N ARG A 339 -17.50 -31.89 6.78
CA ARG A 339 -17.31 -33.35 6.82
C ARG A 339 -16.88 -33.90 5.48
N LEU A 340 -17.51 -33.45 4.39
CA LEU A 340 -17.12 -33.81 3.05
C LEU A 340 -15.70 -33.29 2.72
N TYR A 341 -15.40 -32.07 3.16
CA TYR A 341 -14.09 -31.47 2.94
C TYR A 341 -12.93 -32.29 3.54
N SER A 342 -13.14 -32.92 4.71
CA SER A 342 -12.13 -33.79 5.34
C SER A 342 -11.76 -35.04 4.52
N PHE A 343 -12.56 -35.41 3.54
CA PHE A 343 -12.29 -36.51 2.58
C PHE A 343 -11.71 -36.04 1.25
N ALA A 344 -11.42 -34.75 1.09
CA ALA A 344 -10.91 -34.20 -0.16
C ALA A 344 -9.55 -34.79 -0.52
N MET A 345 -9.39 -35.29 -1.73
CA MET A 345 -8.12 -35.82 -2.26
C MET A 345 -7.17 -34.68 -2.65
N ASN A 346 -7.70 -33.62 -3.26
CA ASN A 346 -6.97 -32.42 -3.61
C ASN A 346 -7.77 -31.19 -3.15
N GLU A 347 -7.17 -30.39 -2.29
CA GLU A 347 -7.80 -29.19 -1.74
C GLU A 347 -7.82 -28.00 -2.73
N ASP A 348 -6.91 -27.99 -3.70
CA ASP A 348 -6.67 -26.89 -4.62
C ASP A 348 -7.21 -27.14 -6.04
N VAL A 349 -8.23 -28.01 -6.15
CA VAL A 349 -8.92 -28.29 -7.42
C VAL A 349 -9.73 -27.07 -7.89
N SER A 350 -9.71 -26.78 -9.20
CA SER A 350 -10.52 -25.71 -9.77
C SER A 350 -11.99 -26.08 -9.87
N VAL A 351 -12.84 -25.06 -9.94
CA VAL A 351 -14.29 -25.24 -10.23
C VAL A 351 -14.47 -25.99 -11.56
N ARG A 352 -13.69 -25.59 -12.58
CA ARG A 352 -13.73 -26.22 -13.90
C ARG A 352 -13.38 -27.71 -13.85
N GLU A 353 -12.24 -28.07 -13.24
CA GLU A 353 -11.80 -29.49 -13.15
C GLU A 353 -12.84 -30.34 -12.43
N LEU A 354 -13.44 -29.80 -11.37
CA LEU A 354 -14.39 -30.56 -10.57
C LEU A 354 -15.75 -30.69 -11.24
N LEU A 355 -16.27 -29.66 -11.91
CA LEU A 355 -17.55 -29.73 -12.65
C LEU A 355 -17.45 -30.54 -13.95
N MET A 356 -16.27 -30.58 -14.57
CA MET A 356 -16.02 -31.40 -15.75
C MET A 356 -15.67 -32.86 -15.43
N ALA A 357 -15.45 -33.21 -14.16
CA ALA A 357 -15.21 -34.59 -13.76
C ALA A 357 -16.44 -35.46 -14.01
N PRO A 358 -16.28 -36.74 -14.46
CA PRO A 358 -17.39 -37.64 -14.76
C PRO A 358 -18.34 -37.84 -13.57
N ALA A 359 -17.84 -37.81 -12.36
CA ALA A 359 -18.63 -37.85 -11.12
C ALA A 359 -17.94 -37.05 -10.03
N LEU A 360 -18.67 -36.14 -9.39
CA LEU A 360 -18.19 -35.28 -8.29
C LEU A 360 -17.56 -36.11 -7.15
N GLY A 361 -18.12 -37.30 -6.88
CA GLY A 361 -17.65 -38.20 -5.82
C GLY A 361 -16.23 -38.73 -5.99
N GLN A 362 -15.67 -38.73 -7.22
CA GLN A 362 -14.30 -39.21 -7.49
C GLN A 362 -13.21 -38.33 -6.91
N ASN A 363 -13.56 -37.10 -6.52
CA ASN A 363 -12.62 -36.15 -5.91
C ASN A 363 -12.49 -36.30 -4.38
N PHE A 364 -13.08 -37.35 -3.82
CA PHE A 364 -13.07 -37.62 -2.39
C PHE A 364 -12.59 -39.05 -2.10
N SER A 365 -11.85 -39.19 -0.99
CA SER A 365 -11.38 -40.50 -0.51
C SER A 365 -12.55 -41.35 -0.01
N LEU A 366 -12.63 -42.60 -0.45
CA LEU A 366 -13.68 -43.53 -0.10
C LEU A 366 -13.18 -44.50 1.01
N PRO A 367 -14.04 -45.00 1.90
CA PRO A 367 -15.50 -44.77 1.98
C PRO A 367 -15.86 -43.45 2.72
N LEU A 368 -16.88 -42.76 2.24
CA LEU A 368 -17.40 -41.58 2.93
C LEU A 368 -18.23 -41.96 4.14
N SER A 369 -18.17 -41.19 5.20
CA SER A 369 -19.09 -41.26 6.34
C SER A 369 -20.54 -40.99 5.91
N ILE A 370 -21.51 -41.39 6.72
CA ILE A 370 -22.94 -41.11 6.45
C ILE A 370 -23.19 -39.60 6.33
N GLN A 371 -22.58 -38.81 7.20
CA GLN A 371 -22.70 -37.35 7.18
C GLN A 371 -22.07 -36.73 5.90
N ALA A 372 -20.83 -37.14 5.56
CA ALA A 372 -20.17 -36.67 4.33
C ALA A 372 -20.94 -37.05 3.06
N ARG A 373 -21.63 -38.19 3.06
CA ARG A 373 -22.52 -38.60 1.96
C ARG A 373 -23.75 -37.70 1.86
N GLY A 374 -24.32 -37.29 2.98
CA GLY A 374 -25.40 -36.28 3.02
C GLY A 374 -24.92 -34.97 2.39
N GLU A 375 -23.82 -34.44 2.89
CA GLU A 375 -23.23 -33.18 2.36
C GLU A 375 -22.88 -33.28 0.85
N LEU A 376 -22.43 -34.44 0.37
CA LEU A 376 -22.17 -34.66 -1.07
C LEU A 376 -23.45 -34.57 -1.90
N ARG A 377 -24.58 -35.13 -1.41
CA ARG A 377 -25.86 -35.05 -2.11
C ARG A 377 -26.39 -33.62 -2.15
N ASP A 378 -26.29 -32.92 -1.04
CA ASP A 378 -26.71 -31.52 -0.96
C ASP A 378 -25.91 -30.67 -1.94
N LEU A 379 -24.59 -30.87 -1.98
CA LEU A 379 -23.70 -30.20 -2.92
C LEU A 379 -24.04 -30.55 -4.38
N GLN A 380 -24.25 -31.84 -4.70
CA GLN A 380 -24.66 -32.25 -6.04
C GLN A 380 -25.99 -31.61 -6.48
N THR A 381 -26.94 -31.47 -5.56
CA THR A 381 -28.24 -30.82 -5.83
C THR A 381 -28.07 -29.33 -6.09
N SER A 382 -27.22 -28.65 -5.31
CA SER A 382 -26.98 -27.22 -5.48
C SER A 382 -26.24 -26.89 -6.78
N LEU A 383 -25.41 -27.81 -7.28
CA LEU A 383 -24.62 -27.63 -8.51
C LEU A 383 -25.30 -28.17 -9.78
N ALA A 384 -26.44 -28.86 -9.67
CA ALA A 384 -27.09 -29.53 -10.78
C ALA A 384 -27.41 -28.64 -12.00
N ASN A 385 -27.67 -27.36 -11.76
CA ASN A 385 -28.05 -26.37 -12.79
C ASN A 385 -26.91 -25.37 -13.10
N MET A 386 -25.68 -25.64 -12.62
CA MET A 386 -24.58 -24.74 -12.83
C MET A 386 -23.88 -25.03 -14.14
N GLU A 387 -23.85 -24.05 -15.04
CA GLU A 387 -23.14 -24.11 -16.30
C GLU A 387 -21.95 -23.14 -16.30
N LEU A 388 -20.79 -23.60 -16.78
CA LEU A 388 -19.64 -22.75 -17.01
C LEU A 388 -19.85 -21.95 -18.29
N THR A 389 -19.57 -20.65 -18.23
CA THR A 389 -19.57 -19.79 -19.41
C THR A 389 -18.16 -19.75 -20.00
N GLY A 390 -18.02 -19.41 -21.30
CA GLY A 390 -16.68 -19.22 -21.90
C GLY A 390 -15.97 -17.93 -21.49
N ASN A 391 -16.58 -17.12 -20.61
CA ASN A 391 -16.02 -15.87 -20.13
C ASN A 391 -14.97 -16.12 -19.05
N ARG A 392 -14.12 -15.12 -18.77
CA ARG A 392 -13.17 -15.16 -17.66
C ARG A 392 -13.88 -15.04 -16.32
N ASP A 393 -13.30 -15.64 -15.28
CA ASP A 393 -13.73 -15.48 -13.90
C ASP A 393 -13.57 -14.02 -13.45
N THR A 394 -14.55 -13.49 -12.70
CA THR A 394 -14.53 -12.09 -12.23
C THR A 394 -14.58 -12.03 -10.71
N TRP A 395 -13.60 -11.36 -10.14
CA TRP A 395 -13.43 -11.19 -8.70
C TRP A 395 -14.01 -9.86 -8.23
N ARG A 396 -14.92 -9.91 -7.26
CA ARG A 396 -15.55 -8.73 -6.64
C ARG A 396 -15.28 -8.70 -5.15
N CYS A 397 -15.14 -7.50 -4.59
CA CYS A 397 -14.94 -7.36 -3.15
C CYS A 397 -16.26 -7.52 -2.40
N VAL A 398 -16.23 -8.14 -1.20
CA VAL A 398 -17.42 -8.35 -0.33
C VAL A 398 -18.15 -7.05 0.05
N TRP A 399 -17.52 -5.90 -0.10
CA TRP A 399 -18.14 -4.57 0.13
C TRP A 399 -18.75 -3.94 -1.12
N GLY A 400 -18.94 -4.69 -2.20
CA GLY A 400 -19.76 -4.30 -3.36
C GLY A 400 -19.17 -3.19 -4.27
N ALA A 401 -17.87 -2.96 -4.28
CA ALA A 401 -17.23 -2.02 -5.19
C ALA A 401 -16.73 -2.71 -6.46
N GLU A 402 -16.80 -2.04 -7.61
CA GLU A 402 -16.26 -2.53 -8.88
C GLU A 402 -14.74 -2.71 -8.89
N GLY A 403 -14.02 -2.06 -7.98
CA GLY A 403 -12.59 -2.17 -7.85
C GLY A 403 -12.15 -2.32 -6.39
N PHE A 404 -10.95 -2.86 -6.19
CA PHE A 404 -10.36 -2.96 -4.86
C PHE A 404 -9.97 -1.59 -4.31
N GLN A 405 -10.50 -1.25 -3.13
CA GLN A 405 -10.18 -0.02 -2.39
C GLN A 405 -9.51 -0.36 -1.07
N SER A 406 -8.24 0.02 -0.92
CA SER A 406 -7.47 -0.23 0.32
C SER A 406 -8.11 0.40 1.57
N SER A 407 -8.82 1.53 1.42
CA SER A 407 -9.57 2.15 2.52
C SER A 407 -10.75 1.31 2.99
N LYS A 408 -11.47 0.67 2.08
CA LYS A 408 -12.57 -0.25 2.44
C LYS A 408 -12.05 -1.54 3.06
N PHE A 409 -10.93 -2.08 2.54
CA PHE A 409 -10.22 -3.19 3.16
C PHE A 409 -9.80 -2.85 4.59
N TYR A 410 -9.20 -1.67 4.79
CA TYR A 410 -8.80 -1.20 6.12
C TYR A 410 -9.99 -1.20 7.10
N LEU A 411 -11.12 -0.61 6.69
CA LEU A 411 -12.34 -0.59 7.51
C LEU A 411 -12.91 -1.98 7.76
N HIS A 412 -12.83 -2.88 6.78
CA HIS A 412 -13.26 -4.27 6.90
C HIS A 412 -12.46 -5.04 7.96
N CYS A 413 -11.15 -4.78 8.10
CA CYS A 413 -10.34 -5.38 9.16
C CYS A 413 -10.81 -5.04 10.59
N PHE A 414 -11.56 -3.95 10.74
CA PHE A 414 -12.13 -3.52 12.03
C PHE A 414 -13.65 -3.69 12.12
N ARG A 415 -14.27 -4.50 11.24
CA ARG A 415 -15.74 -4.65 11.19
C ARG A 415 -16.33 -5.12 12.51
N ASP A 416 -15.63 -6.03 13.21
CA ASP A 416 -16.10 -6.66 14.45
C ASP A 416 -15.86 -5.79 15.69
N GLU A 417 -15.08 -4.69 15.55
CA GLU A 417 -14.82 -3.77 16.64
C GLU A 417 -16.08 -2.92 16.91
N VAL A 418 -16.54 -2.98 18.16
CA VAL A 418 -17.69 -2.18 18.64
C VAL A 418 -17.16 -1.00 19.45
N ALA A 419 -17.67 0.19 19.19
CA ALA A 419 -17.35 1.38 19.95
C ALA A 419 -18.62 2.07 20.44
N ASP A 420 -18.53 2.72 21.60
CA ASP A 420 -19.60 3.57 22.12
C ASP A 420 -19.92 4.71 21.14
N LYS A 421 -21.19 5.07 21.01
CA LYS A 421 -21.67 6.16 20.14
C LYS A 421 -21.02 7.53 20.44
N GLY A 422 -20.56 7.75 21.67
CA GLY A 422 -19.84 8.94 22.08
C GLY A 422 -18.54 9.17 21.27
N PHE A 423 -17.86 8.09 20.87
CA PHE A 423 -16.67 8.21 20.00
C PHE A 423 -17.02 8.73 18.61
N GLU A 424 -18.14 8.33 18.04
CA GLU A 424 -18.56 8.82 16.73
C GLU A 424 -19.06 10.27 16.81
N TRP A 425 -19.87 10.59 17.80
CA TRP A 425 -20.41 11.93 18.01
C TRP A 425 -19.32 13.00 18.14
N LYS A 426 -18.28 12.75 18.94
CA LYS A 426 -17.17 13.74 19.11
C LYS A 426 -16.47 14.08 17.80
N TRP A 427 -16.30 13.09 16.88
CA TRP A 427 -15.65 13.34 15.59
C TRP A 427 -16.54 14.13 14.63
N LYS A 428 -17.86 13.98 14.72
CA LYS A 428 -18.84 14.77 13.95
C LYS A 428 -19.02 16.20 14.49
N SER A 429 -18.58 16.47 15.72
CA SER A 429 -18.68 17.81 16.32
C SER A 429 -17.84 18.84 15.57
N LYS A 430 -18.21 20.11 15.62
CA LYS A 430 -17.46 21.24 15.03
C LYS A 430 -16.30 21.73 15.90
N CYS A 431 -15.96 21.02 16.99
CA CYS A 431 -14.85 21.37 17.88
C CYS A 431 -13.48 21.26 17.20
N THR A 432 -12.48 21.93 17.76
CA THR A 432 -11.07 21.82 17.32
C THR A 432 -10.53 20.40 17.55
N ASN A 433 -9.51 20.01 16.82
CA ASN A 433 -8.89 18.69 16.98
C ASN A 433 -8.31 18.49 18.40
N LYS A 434 -7.81 19.55 19.05
CA LYS A 434 -7.35 19.51 20.44
C LYS A 434 -8.47 19.03 21.38
N LEU A 435 -9.66 19.60 21.28
CA LEU A 435 -10.81 19.20 22.09
C LEU A 435 -11.32 17.79 21.73
N LYS A 436 -11.29 17.43 20.46
CA LYS A 436 -11.69 16.07 20.01
C LYS A 436 -10.76 15.00 20.58
N VAL A 437 -9.45 15.25 20.61
CA VAL A 437 -8.49 14.29 21.20
C VAL A 437 -8.60 14.24 22.72
N PHE A 438 -8.83 15.39 23.38
CA PHE A 438 -9.14 15.42 24.81
C PHE A 438 -10.38 14.59 25.14
N ALA A 439 -11.49 14.80 24.41
CA ALA A 439 -12.71 14.03 24.58
C ALA A 439 -12.50 12.52 24.29
N TRP A 440 -11.60 12.17 23.36
CA TRP A 440 -11.23 10.79 23.13
C TRP A 440 -10.53 10.17 24.33
N LEU A 441 -9.57 10.88 24.94
CA LEU A 441 -8.89 10.43 26.15
C LEU A 441 -9.86 10.28 27.32
N LEU A 442 -10.84 11.18 27.44
CA LEU A 442 -11.90 11.13 28.41
C LEU A 442 -12.75 9.85 28.25
N LEU A 443 -13.30 9.63 27.06
CA LEU A 443 -14.16 8.46 26.75
C LEU A 443 -13.40 7.13 26.84
N ALA A 444 -12.10 7.16 26.57
CA ALA A 444 -11.21 5.99 26.68
C ALA A 444 -10.72 5.74 28.12
N ASP A 445 -11.11 6.57 29.08
CA ASP A 445 -10.62 6.55 30.48
C ASP A 445 -9.07 6.58 30.53
N ARG A 446 -8.47 7.53 29.79
CA ARG A 446 -7.01 7.71 29.65
C ARG A 446 -6.52 9.09 30.11
N LEU A 447 -7.36 9.89 30.73
CA LEU A 447 -6.93 11.10 31.42
C LEU A 447 -6.14 10.74 32.67
N ASN A 448 -5.11 11.51 33.01
CA ASN A 448 -4.27 11.31 34.18
C ASN A 448 -5.03 11.68 35.47
N THR A 449 -6.02 10.87 35.84
CA THR A 449 -6.69 10.95 37.15
C THR A 449 -5.88 10.18 38.20
N ARG A 450 -6.08 10.47 39.48
CA ARG A 450 -5.44 9.74 40.57
C ARG A 450 -5.81 8.25 40.54
N ASN A 451 -7.03 7.89 40.20
CA ASN A 451 -7.44 6.52 39.95
C ASN A 451 -6.63 5.86 38.83
N LEU A 452 -6.37 6.53 37.67
CA LEU A 452 -5.54 5.98 36.64
C LEU A 452 -4.08 5.78 37.11
N LEU A 453 -3.54 6.71 37.91
CA LEU A 453 -2.20 6.58 38.49
C LEU A 453 -2.13 5.38 39.45
N LYS A 454 -3.16 5.16 40.27
CA LYS A 454 -3.29 3.98 41.12
C LYS A 454 -3.28 2.67 40.32
N ARG A 455 -4.08 2.61 39.27
CA ARG A 455 -4.13 1.45 38.34
C ARG A 455 -2.80 1.20 37.62
N LYS A 456 -1.97 2.23 37.45
CA LYS A 456 -0.60 2.11 36.92
C LYS A 456 0.45 1.85 38.01
N SER A 457 0.05 1.56 39.21
CA SER A 457 0.95 1.31 40.36
C SER A 457 1.92 2.47 40.67
N MET A 458 1.54 3.70 40.30
CA MET A 458 2.30 4.89 40.65
C MET A 458 1.92 5.35 42.05
N LYS A 459 2.90 5.28 42.97
CA LYS A 459 2.71 5.75 44.37
C LYS A 459 2.61 7.25 44.44
N LEU A 460 1.52 7.77 44.98
CA LEU A 460 1.37 9.16 45.39
C LEU A 460 1.82 9.33 46.85
N ARG A 461 2.08 10.57 47.28
CA ARG A 461 2.31 10.88 48.71
C ARG A 461 1.11 10.37 49.50
N ASP A 462 1.40 9.64 50.60
CA ASP A 462 0.42 9.12 51.56
C ASP A 462 -0.55 8.07 50.96
N ASP A 463 -0.25 7.50 49.79
CA ASP A 463 -1.14 6.57 49.04
C ASP A 463 -2.59 7.10 48.88
N ASP A 464 -2.75 8.43 48.93
CA ASP A 464 -4.05 9.07 48.83
C ASP A 464 -4.42 9.33 47.33
N TYR A 465 -5.46 8.64 46.87
CA TYR A 465 -6.02 8.74 45.54
C TYR A 465 -7.38 9.47 45.52
N SER A 466 -7.74 10.15 46.62
CA SER A 466 -8.97 10.94 46.72
C SER A 466 -8.93 12.18 45.84
N CYS A 467 -10.10 12.68 45.45
CA CYS A 467 -10.23 13.88 44.64
C CYS A 467 -9.88 15.16 45.44
N LEU A 468 -8.93 15.94 44.91
CA LEU A 468 -8.55 17.20 45.54
C LEU A 468 -9.58 18.32 45.40
N LEU A 469 -10.51 18.17 44.46
CA LEU A 469 -11.54 19.17 44.15
C LEU A 469 -12.85 18.93 44.93
N TRP A 470 -12.88 17.92 45.81
CA TRP A 470 -14.06 17.51 46.56
C TRP A 470 -13.72 17.28 48.04
N SER A 471 -14.61 17.69 48.93
CA SER A 471 -14.42 17.59 50.40
C SER A 471 -14.64 16.20 50.97
N THR A 472 -15.15 15.24 50.20
CA THR A 472 -15.34 13.86 50.62
C THR A 472 -14.22 12.98 50.04
N SER A 473 -13.83 11.94 50.77
CA SER A 473 -12.74 11.02 50.40
C SER A 473 -13.09 10.08 49.22
N LEU A 474 -13.79 10.58 48.21
CA LEU A 474 -14.11 9.84 46.98
C LEU A 474 -12.88 9.76 46.08
N GLU A 475 -12.66 8.59 45.49
CA GLU A 475 -11.56 8.37 44.57
C GLU A 475 -11.72 9.24 43.29
N GLU A 476 -10.61 9.87 42.82
CA GLU A 476 -10.61 10.72 41.65
C GLU A 476 -10.68 9.89 40.36
N THR A 477 -11.91 9.52 39.95
CA THR A 477 -12.18 8.88 38.66
C THR A 477 -12.53 9.91 37.60
N VAL A 478 -12.48 9.53 36.33
CA VAL A 478 -12.98 10.37 35.22
C VAL A 478 -14.47 10.70 35.40
N GLU A 479 -15.27 9.71 35.80
CA GLU A 479 -16.70 9.91 36.02
C GLU A 479 -16.96 10.88 37.18
N HIS A 480 -16.23 10.73 38.29
CA HIS A 480 -16.33 11.66 39.40
C HIS A 480 -15.99 13.10 38.97
N LEU A 481 -14.89 13.33 38.30
CA LEU A 481 -14.44 14.66 37.86
C LEU A 481 -15.42 15.35 36.90
N PHE A 482 -16.04 14.61 35.99
CA PHE A 482 -16.87 15.17 34.92
C PHE A 482 -18.39 15.03 35.15
N SER A 483 -18.82 14.28 36.17
CA SER A 483 -20.23 14.09 36.48
C SER A 483 -20.63 14.65 37.84
N SER A 484 -19.75 14.59 38.85
CA SER A 484 -20.09 14.83 40.23
C SER A 484 -19.44 16.08 40.85
N VAL A 485 -18.36 16.63 40.27
CA VAL A 485 -17.71 17.80 40.81
C VAL A 485 -18.55 19.06 40.62
N ILE A 486 -18.71 19.88 41.65
CA ILE A 486 -19.56 21.06 41.68
C ILE A 486 -19.29 22.02 40.50
N LEU A 487 -18.03 22.21 40.10
CA LEU A 487 -17.65 23.03 38.95
C LEU A 487 -18.31 22.59 37.64
N VAL A 488 -18.45 21.29 37.45
CA VAL A 488 -19.07 20.73 36.25
C VAL A 488 -20.60 20.85 36.32
N SER A 489 -21.21 20.70 37.52
CA SER A 489 -22.64 20.91 37.69
C SER A 489 -23.03 22.39 37.52
N CYS A 490 -22.18 23.34 37.93
CA CYS A 490 -22.39 24.77 37.67
C CYS A 490 -22.30 25.08 36.15
N VAL A 491 -21.34 24.52 35.42
CA VAL A 491 -21.23 24.72 33.97
C VAL A 491 -22.41 24.03 33.22
N ARG A 492 -22.89 22.86 33.65
CA ARG A 492 -24.07 22.22 33.09
C ARG A 492 -25.36 23.04 33.35
N GLY A 493 -25.48 23.63 34.53
CA GLY A 493 -26.62 24.50 34.87
C GLY A 493 -26.68 25.76 34.00
N SER A 494 -25.54 26.36 33.65
CA SER A 494 -25.46 27.54 32.78
C SER A 494 -25.70 27.22 31.30
N TRP A 495 -25.45 25.97 30.84
CA TRP A 495 -25.76 25.53 29.46
C TRP A 495 -27.22 25.12 29.28
N GLY A 496 -27.86 24.66 30.32
CA GLY A 496 -29.33 24.31 30.29
C GLY A 496 -30.24 25.52 30.14
N SER A 497 -29.77 26.73 30.47
CA SER A 497 -30.51 27.99 30.31
C SER A 497 -30.30 28.69 28.95
N CYS A 498 -29.38 28.20 28.11
CA CYS A 498 -29.10 28.80 26.79
C CYS A 498 -29.70 28.00 25.61
N GLY A 499 -30.49 26.99 25.88
CA GLY A 499 -31.10 26.09 24.89
C GLY A 499 -32.64 26.07 24.98
N ARG A 500 -33.28 27.22 24.81
CA ARG A 500 -34.69 27.32 24.38
C ARG A 500 -34.78 28.31 23.24
#